data_03107f9d5b2ebc7e25617c2a6c2989fb
#
_entry.id   03107f9d5b2ebc7e25617c2a6c2989fb
#
_cell.length_a   1.000
_cell.length_b   1.000
_cell.length_c   1.000
_cell.angle_alpha   90.00
_cell.angle_beta   90.00
_cell.angle_gamma   90.00
#
_symmetry.space_group_name_H-M   'P 1'
#
loop_
_entity.id
_entity.type
_entity.pdbx_description
1 polymer ?
#
loop_
_entity_poly.entity_id
_entity_poly.type
_entity_poly.pdbx_seq_one_letter_code
_entity_poly.pdbx_strand_id
1 'polypeptide(L)'
;AEGCPVSGREAQLGYLLQKGCYTACAWNKAVRRELFSSCDLRFREGVTSEDIDWCARLALAAKSFGLSACRFYRYRQRTGSITRTMNLKSLRDLKENIELCLRLPQEMGASTAIKELYWSYVAYQFGTFLVCAPSVNGPEGRGLVQEMREKRWLLRYNAASRKVQLLYVVDRLLGYRALCLLCRGYAAIRK
;
A
#
# COMPACT_ATOMS: atom_id res chain seq x y z
N ALA A 1 -16.27 -20.92 7.50
CA ALA A 1 -15.46 -19.72 7.35
C ALA A 1 -15.61 -18.91 8.64
N GLU A 2 -14.53 -18.74 9.37
CA GLU A 2 -14.52 -17.83 10.50
C GLU A 2 -14.72 -16.42 9.95
N GLY A 3 -15.82 -15.78 10.29
CA GLY A 3 -16.11 -14.40 9.90
C GLY A 3 -15.13 -13.40 10.56
N CYS A 4 -15.15 -12.15 10.13
CA CYS A 4 -14.46 -11.10 10.85
C CYS A 4 -15.04 -11.01 12.29
N PRO A 5 -14.20 -10.97 13.36
CA PRO A 5 -14.68 -11.01 14.74
C PRO A 5 -15.42 -9.74 15.19
N VAL A 6 -15.55 -8.74 14.33
CA VAL A 6 -16.25 -7.48 14.56
C VAL A 6 -17.34 -7.25 13.51
N SER A 7 -18.38 -6.52 13.86
CA SER A 7 -19.51 -6.21 12.98
C SER A 7 -19.43 -4.79 12.45
N GLY A 8 -20.00 -4.57 11.26
CA GLY A 8 -20.02 -3.29 10.57
C GLY A 8 -18.77 -3.04 9.73
N ARG A 9 -18.97 -2.39 8.59
CA ARG A 9 -17.96 -2.17 7.54
C ARG A 9 -16.69 -1.50 8.07
N GLU A 10 -16.85 -0.43 8.83
CA GLU A 10 -15.73 0.38 9.33
C GLU A 10 -14.91 -0.42 10.35
N ALA A 11 -15.57 -1.09 11.30
CA ALA A 11 -14.91 -1.93 12.28
C ALA A 11 -14.17 -3.11 11.61
N GLN A 12 -14.77 -3.75 10.62
CA GLN A 12 -14.17 -4.86 9.88
C GLN A 12 -12.93 -4.40 9.09
N LEU A 13 -13.03 -3.29 8.35
CA LEU A 13 -11.87 -2.74 7.61
C LEU A 13 -10.76 -2.31 8.59
N GLY A 14 -11.11 -1.62 9.67
CA GLY A 14 -10.17 -1.22 10.72
C GLY A 14 -9.44 -2.41 11.34
N TYR A 15 -10.18 -3.45 11.70
CA TYR A 15 -9.61 -4.70 12.22
C TYR A 15 -8.61 -5.33 11.25
N LEU A 16 -8.98 -5.47 9.97
CA LEU A 16 -8.11 -6.06 8.95
C LEU A 16 -6.83 -5.26 8.72
N LEU A 17 -6.93 -3.92 8.71
CA LEU A 17 -5.78 -3.03 8.56
C LEU A 17 -4.86 -3.09 9.78
N GLN A 18 -5.41 -3.03 11.00
CA GLN A 18 -4.64 -3.11 12.25
C GLN A 18 -3.93 -4.45 12.43
N LYS A 19 -4.54 -5.54 11.97
CA LYS A 19 -3.95 -6.89 12.00
C LYS A 19 -3.01 -7.16 10.82
N GLY A 20 -2.86 -6.23 9.88
CA GLY A 20 -2.06 -6.42 8.67
C GLY A 20 -2.65 -7.48 7.72
N CYS A 21 -3.95 -7.80 7.85
CA CYS A 21 -4.64 -8.79 7.02
C CYS A 21 -5.14 -8.20 5.70
N TYR A 22 -5.31 -6.87 5.60
CA TYR A 22 -5.65 -6.20 4.35
C TYR A 22 -4.40 -5.67 3.66
N THR A 23 -3.88 -6.42 2.72
CA THR A 23 -2.64 -6.11 1.98
C THR A 23 -2.94 -5.78 0.51
N ALA A 24 -1.98 -5.17 -0.20
CA ALA A 24 -2.04 -4.93 -1.64
C ALA A 24 -1.73 -6.22 -2.45
N CYS A 25 -2.39 -7.31 -2.12
CA CYS A 25 -2.24 -8.60 -2.81
C CYS A 25 -3.61 -9.07 -3.27
N ALA A 26 -3.90 -9.04 -4.56
CA ALA A 26 -5.18 -9.48 -5.09
C ALA A 26 -5.40 -10.99 -4.90
N TRP A 27 -4.33 -11.79 -5.01
CA TRP A 27 -4.36 -13.24 -4.93
C TRP A 27 -4.78 -13.80 -3.55
N ASN A 28 -4.76 -13.01 -2.48
CA ASN A 28 -5.20 -13.44 -1.15
C ASN A 28 -6.65 -13.02 -0.81
N LYS A 29 -7.43 -12.64 -1.81
CA LYS A 29 -8.79 -12.13 -1.63
C LYS A 29 -9.80 -12.91 -2.46
N ALA A 30 -10.88 -13.35 -1.81
CA ALA A 30 -12.10 -13.77 -2.49
C ALA A 30 -13.07 -12.59 -2.53
N VAL A 31 -13.56 -12.24 -3.72
CA VAL A 31 -14.37 -11.04 -3.94
C VAL A 31 -15.70 -11.45 -4.60
N ARG A 32 -16.80 -10.87 -4.12
CA ARG A 32 -18.11 -11.11 -4.75
C ARG A 32 -18.07 -10.61 -6.19
N ARG A 33 -18.61 -11.43 -7.10
CA ARG A 33 -18.61 -11.16 -8.54
C ARG A 33 -19.27 -9.83 -8.91
N GLU A 34 -20.32 -9.46 -8.18
CA GLU A 34 -21.05 -8.23 -8.43
C GLU A 34 -20.18 -6.97 -8.27
N LEU A 35 -19.14 -7.00 -7.43
CA LEU A 35 -18.23 -5.88 -7.26
C LEU A 35 -17.39 -5.59 -8.51
N PHE A 36 -17.10 -6.60 -9.32
CA PHE A 36 -16.36 -6.39 -10.58
C PHE A 36 -17.15 -5.58 -11.60
N SER A 37 -18.45 -5.79 -11.69
CA SER A 37 -19.32 -5.05 -12.63
C SER A 37 -19.80 -3.72 -12.07
N SER A 38 -20.13 -3.66 -10.76
CA SER A 38 -20.69 -2.43 -10.16
C SER A 38 -19.64 -1.35 -9.84
N CYS A 39 -18.36 -1.72 -9.68
CA CYS A 39 -17.29 -0.82 -9.27
C CYS A 39 -16.11 -0.80 -10.25
N ASP A 40 -16.26 -1.37 -11.43
CA ASP A 40 -15.22 -1.52 -12.47
C ASP A 40 -13.86 -1.96 -11.88
N LEU A 41 -13.88 -3.03 -11.09
CA LEU A 41 -12.69 -3.59 -10.45
C LEU A 41 -11.81 -4.36 -11.45
N ARG A 42 -11.25 -3.65 -12.42
CA ARG A 42 -10.28 -4.19 -13.38
C ARG A 42 -8.86 -3.79 -12.99
N PHE A 43 -7.91 -4.62 -13.33
CA PHE A 43 -6.50 -4.26 -13.22
C PHE A 43 -6.11 -3.27 -14.31
N ARG A 44 -5.28 -2.30 -13.98
CA ARG A 44 -4.72 -1.38 -14.97
C ARG A 44 -3.65 -2.09 -15.80
N GLU A 45 -3.77 -2.02 -17.11
CA GLU A 45 -2.79 -2.62 -18.03
C GLU A 45 -1.49 -1.81 -18.09
N GLY A 46 -0.37 -2.50 -18.30
CA GLY A 46 0.94 -1.88 -18.47
C GLY A 46 1.57 -1.27 -17.22
N VAL A 47 0.93 -1.41 -16.05
CA VAL A 47 1.40 -0.87 -14.76
C VAL A 47 1.94 -2.00 -13.89
N THR A 48 3.07 -1.78 -13.23
CA THR A 48 3.57 -2.71 -12.20
C THR A 48 2.92 -2.40 -10.85
N SER A 49 2.74 -3.43 -10.00
CA SER A 49 2.02 -3.32 -8.73
C SER A 49 0.56 -2.84 -8.90
N GLU A 50 -0.08 -3.30 -9.95
CA GLU A 50 -1.46 -3.01 -10.36
C GLU A 50 -2.49 -3.40 -9.30
N ASP A 51 -2.14 -4.31 -8.41
CA ASP A 51 -3.00 -4.72 -7.29
C ASP A 51 -3.06 -3.67 -6.16
N ILE A 52 -2.19 -2.67 -6.14
CA ILE A 52 -2.27 -1.58 -5.15
C ILE A 52 -3.56 -0.77 -5.32
N ASP A 53 -3.79 -0.23 -6.51
CA ASP A 53 -5.01 0.57 -6.76
C ASP A 53 -6.26 -0.31 -6.82
N TRP A 54 -6.14 -1.53 -7.33
CA TRP A 54 -7.24 -2.49 -7.33
C TRP A 54 -7.72 -2.81 -5.90
N CYS A 55 -6.80 -3.14 -4.98
CA CYS A 55 -7.14 -3.36 -3.59
C CYS A 55 -7.65 -2.09 -2.89
N ALA A 56 -7.14 -0.92 -3.26
CA ALA A 56 -7.61 0.36 -2.77
C ALA A 56 -9.08 0.62 -3.12
N ARG A 57 -9.44 0.43 -4.40
CA ARG A 57 -10.83 0.53 -4.88
C ARG A 57 -11.73 -0.51 -4.21
N LEU A 58 -11.26 -1.74 -4.06
CA LEU A 58 -11.99 -2.79 -3.34
C LEU A 58 -12.26 -2.40 -1.87
N ALA A 59 -11.28 -1.83 -1.15
CA ALA A 59 -11.47 -1.39 0.23
C ALA A 59 -12.57 -0.34 0.36
N LEU A 60 -12.67 0.56 -0.64
CA LEU A 60 -13.66 1.64 -0.66
C LEU A 60 -15.04 1.18 -1.18
N ALA A 61 -15.10 0.15 -2.02
CA ALA A 61 -16.34 -0.35 -2.62
C ALA A 61 -17.04 -1.41 -1.76
N ALA A 62 -16.28 -2.27 -1.09
CA ALA A 62 -16.84 -3.39 -0.34
C ALA A 62 -17.71 -2.92 0.83
N LYS A 63 -18.89 -3.51 0.98
CA LYS A 63 -19.85 -3.19 2.06
C LYS A 63 -19.59 -3.99 3.33
N SER A 64 -18.87 -5.11 3.22
CA SER A 64 -18.50 -5.97 4.34
C SER A 64 -17.22 -6.74 4.03
N PHE A 65 -16.53 -7.17 5.07
CA PHE A 65 -15.30 -7.92 4.98
C PHE A 65 -15.38 -9.17 5.86
N GLY A 66 -14.86 -10.27 5.34
CA GLY A 66 -14.66 -11.52 6.07
C GLY A 66 -13.19 -11.87 6.17
N LEU A 67 -12.84 -12.72 7.12
CA LEU A 67 -11.52 -13.30 7.28
C LEU A 67 -11.63 -14.83 7.21
N SER A 68 -10.71 -15.47 6.49
CA SER A 68 -10.58 -16.92 6.45
C SER A 68 -9.20 -17.34 6.91
N ALA A 69 -9.12 -18.31 7.81
CA ALA A 69 -7.88 -18.93 8.23
C ALA A 69 -7.35 -19.97 7.23
N CYS A 70 -8.04 -20.17 6.12
CA CYS A 70 -7.68 -21.17 5.11
C CYS A 70 -6.35 -20.80 4.41
N ARG A 71 -5.40 -21.74 4.38
CA ARG A 71 -4.05 -21.56 3.83
C ARG A 71 -3.87 -22.43 2.58
N PHE A 72 -4.66 -22.24 1.57
CA PHE A 72 -4.61 -23.03 0.33
C PHE A 72 -3.74 -22.41 -0.77
N TYR A 73 -3.41 -21.10 -0.68
CA TYR A 73 -2.61 -20.44 -1.70
C TYR A 73 -1.11 -20.65 -1.46
N ARG A 74 -0.40 -21.16 -2.48
CA ARG A 74 1.04 -21.39 -2.47
C ARG A 74 1.74 -20.31 -3.31
N TYR A 75 2.35 -19.32 -2.65
CA TYR A 75 3.10 -18.29 -3.33
C TYR A 75 4.49 -18.79 -3.76
N ARG A 76 4.64 -19.07 -5.05
CA ARG A 76 5.91 -19.59 -5.61
C ARG A 76 6.96 -18.47 -5.72
N GLN A 77 8.08 -18.61 -5.03
CA GLN A 77 9.25 -17.74 -5.17
C GLN A 77 10.06 -18.16 -6.41
N ARG A 78 10.37 -17.21 -7.30
CA ARG A 78 11.22 -17.45 -8.48
C ARG A 78 12.38 -16.45 -8.49
N THR A 79 13.55 -16.91 -8.97
CA THR A 79 14.63 -16.02 -9.41
C THR A 79 14.12 -15.22 -10.63
N GLY A 80 14.35 -13.89 -10.65
CA GLY A 80 13.87 -13.03 -11.74
C GLY A 80 12.41 -12.57 -11.62
N SER A 81 11.75 -12.77 -10.47
CA SER A 81 10.42 -12.21 -10.22
C SER A 81 10.45 -10.69 -10.32
N ILE A 82 9.48 -10.11 -11.03
CA ILE A 82 9.31 -8.65 -11.20
C ILE A 82 9.28 -7.92 -9.84
N THR A 83 8.73 -8.55 -8.81
CA THR A 83 8.65 -7.99 -7.46
C THR A 83 10.00 -7.87 -6.74
N ARG A 84 11.07 -8.49 -7.26
CA ARG A 84 12.42 -8.43 -6.67
C ARG A 84 13.30 -7.34 -7.26
N THR A 85 12.97 -6.84 -8.46
CA THR A 85 13.81 -5.88 -9.17
C THR A 85 13.07 -4.56 -9.32
N MET A 86 13.37 -3.61 -8.43
CA MET A 86 12.86 -2.25 -8.55
C MET A 86 13.68 -1.51 -9.61
N ASN A 87 13.02 -1.08 -10.68
CA ASN A 87 13.59 -0.22 -11.71
C ASN A 87 12.85 1.13 -11.75
N LEU A 88 13.28 2.05 -12.60
CA LEU A 88 12.71 3.38 -12.68
C LEU A 88 11.22 3.36 -13.08
N LYS A 89 10.84 2.48 -14.02
CA LYS A 89 9.42 2.31 -14.39
C LYS A 89 8.60 1.84 -13.20
N SER A 90 9.04 0.80 -12.50
CA SER A 90 8.33 0.27 -11.33
C SER A 90 8.21 1.30 -10.20
N LEU A 91 9.21 2.17 -10.04
CA LEU A 91 9.17 3.23 -9.05
C LEU A 91 8.18 4.34 -9.44
N ARG A 92 8.11 4.70 -10.72
CA ARG A 92 7.10 5.64 -11.27
C ARG A 92 5.69 5.06 -11.10
N ASP A 93 5.48 3.81 -11.51
CA ASP A 93 4.19 3.12 -11.37
C ASP A 93 3.74 3.09 -9.90
N LEU A 94 4.65 2.82 -8.95
CA LEU A 94 4.34 2.82 -7.53
C LEU A 94 3.96 4.21 -7.02
N LYS A 95 4.66 5.27 -7.48
CA LYS A 95 4.29 6.67 -7.20
C LYS A 95 2.89 6.97 -7.71
N GLU A 96 2.61 6.66 -8.97
CA GLU A 96 1.29 6.89 -9.58
C GLU A 96 0.18 6.14 -8.86
N ASN A 97 0.41 4.88 -8.48
CA ASN A 97 -0.53 4.10 -7.68
C ASN A 97 -0.85 4.78 -6.35
N ILE A 98 0.16 5.31 -5.65
CA ILE A 98 -0.04 6.06 -4.40
C ILE A 98 -0.86 7.33 -4.65
N GLU A 99 -0.53 8.11 -5.68
CA GLU A 99 -1.24 9.35 -6.02
C GLU A 99 -2.69 9.08 -6.44
N LEU A 100 -2.94 8.00 -7.17
CA LEU A 100 -4.29 7.55 -7.48
C LEU A 100 -5.05 7.19 -6.20
N CYS A 101 -4.44 6.38 -5.32
CA CYS A 101 -5.04 6.01 -4.04
C CYS A 101 -5.41 7.22 -3.18
N LEU A 102 -4.68 8.34 -3.27
CA LEU A 102 -4.99 9.57 -2.53
C LEU A 102 -6.27 10.25 -3.03
N ARG A 103 -6.65 10.10 -4.29
CA ARG A 103 -7.86 10.70 -4.88
C ARG A 103 -9.11 9.84 -4.66
N LEU A 104 -8.97 8.53 -4.68
CA LEU A 104 -10.06 7.56 -4.62
C LEU A 104 -11.10 7.81 -3.49
N PRO A 105 -10.73 8.11 -2.24
CA PRO A 105 -11.72 8.32 -1.19
C PRO A 105 -12.67 9.49 -1.44
N GLN A 106 -12.23 10.53 -2.13
CA GLN A 106 -13.07 11.65 -2.51
C GLN A 106 -13.95 11.28 -3.71
N GLU A 107 -13.37 10.71 -4.74
CA GLU A 107 -14.07 10.29 -5.96
C GLU A 107 -15.18 9.26 -5.66
N MET A 108 -14.93 8.37 -4.69
CA MET A 108 -15.88 7.32 -4.27
C MET A 108 -16.79 7.74 -3.11
N GLY A 109 -16.77 9.00 -2.67
CA GLY A 109 -17.65 9.50 -1.62
C GLY A 109 -17.47 8.82 -0.25
N ALA A 110 -16.24 8.42 0.11
CA ALA A 110 -15.97 7.74 1.36
C ALA A 110 -16.22 8.64 2.58
N SER A 111 -16.78 8.07 3.66
CA SER A 111 -16.94 8.77 4.94
C SER A 111 -15.59 9.14 5.55
N THR A 112 -15.55 10.12 6.46
CA THR A 112 -14.32 10.52 7.15
C THR A 112 -13.69 9.34 7.90
N ALA A 113 -14.51 8.53 8.58
CA ALA A 113 -14.04 7.35 9.31
C ALA A 113 -13.37 6.33 8.38
N ILE A 114 -13.96 6.06 7.22
CA ILE A 114 -13.35 5.19 6.21
C ILE A 114 -12.05 5.78 5.66
N LYS A 115 -12.00 7.10 5.41
CA LYS A 115 -10.78 7.77 4.93
C LYS A 115 -9.61 7.61 5.90
N GLU A 116 -9.84 7.81 7.19
CA GLU A 116 -8.79 7.68 8.21
C GLU A 116 -8.24 6.25 8.29
N LEU A 117 -9.10 5.24 8.26
CA LEU A 117 -8.69 3.84 8.21
C LEU A 117 -7.92 3.54 6.92
N TYR A 118 -8.44 4.00 5.79
CA TYR A 118 -7.86 3.80 4.47
C TYR A 118 -6.45 4.40 4.33
N TRP A 119 -6.16 5.55 4.98
CA TRP A 119 -4.82 6.14 4.97
C TRP A 119 -3.76 5.20 5.54
N SER A 120 -4.10 4.28 6.43
CA SER A 120 -3.17 3.25 6.90
C SER A 120 -2.71 2.32 5.77
N TYR A 121 -3.61 1.97 4.85
CA TYR A 121 -3.26 1.21 3.65
C TYR A 121 -2.30 1.99 2.74
N VAL A 122 -2.58 3.26 2.47
CA VAL A 122 -1.74 4.11 1.60
C VAL A 122 -0.39 4.41 2.26
N ALA A 123 -0.37 4.60 3.59
CA ALA A 123 0.87 4.80 4.36
C ALA A 123 1.86 3.64 4.19
N TYR A 124 1.36 2.40 4.15
CA TYR A 124 2.20 1.23 3.91
C TYR A 124 2.82 1.28 2.50
N GLN A 125 2.07 1.67 1.48
CA GLN A 125 2.58 1.79 0.10
C GLN A 125 3.62 2.91 0.00
N PHE A 126 3.38 4.05 0.66
CA PHE A 126 4.34 5.14 0.72
C PHE A 126 5.63 4.74 1.45
N GLY A 127 5.54 4.03 2.56
CA GLY A 127 6.70 3.45 3.25
C GLY A 127 7.49 2.49 2.36
N THR A 128 6.80 1.66 1.57
CA THR A 128 7.42 0.77 0.58
C THR A 128 8.14 1.57 -0.50
N PHE A 129 7.52 2.62 -1.03
CA PHE A 129 8.15 3.54 -1.99
C PHE A 129 9.47 4.10 -1.44
N LEU A 130 9.46 4.67 -0.23
CA LEU A 130 10.66 5.26 0.38
C LEU A 130 11.81 4.26 0.56
N VAL A 131 11.49 3.02 0.91
CA VAL A 131 12.49 1.96 1.12
C VAL A 131 13.03 1.40 -0.20
N CYS A 132 12.20 1.33 -1.24
CA CYS A 132 12.59 0.78 -2.53
C CYS A 132 13.28 1.81 -3.44
N ALA A 133 12.93 3.09 -3.33
CA ALA A 133 13.44 4.15 -4.19
C ALA A 133 14.98 4.24 -4.25
N PRO A 134 15.74 4.02 -3.15
CA PRO A 134 17.20 4.03 -3.21
C PRO A 134 17.84 2.94 -4.07
N SER A 135 17.09 1.87 -4.40
CA SER A 135 17.56 0.82 -5.31
C SER A 135 17.59 1.30 -6.78
N VAL A 136 16.90 2.39 -7.09
CA VAL A 136 16.89 3.02 -8.42
C VAL A 136 17.93 4.13 -8.44
N ASN A 137 19.08 3.83 -9.08
CA ASN A 137 20.18 4.76 -9.18
C ASN A 137 19.84 5.92 -10.16
N GLY A 138 20.51 7.05 -9.97
CA GLY A 138 20.43 8.20 -10.88
C GLY A 138 19.60 9.38 -10.36
N PRO A 139 19.62 10.50 -11.11
CA PRO A 139 18.94 11.73 -10.71
C PRO A 139 17.41 11.60 -10.72
N GLU A 140 16.85 10.80 -11.65
CA GLU A 140 15.40 10.64 -11.79
C GLU A 140 14.79 9.93 -10.56
N GLY A 141 15.41 8.86 -10.05
CA GLY A 141 14.94 8.20 -8.82
C GLY A 141 14.96 9.14 -7.62
N ARG A 142 15.99 10.01 -7.52
CA ARG A 142 16.06 11.04 -6.46
C ARG A 142 14.99 12.12 -6.65
N GLY A 143 14.70 12.50 -7.89
CA GLY A 143 13.61 13.43 -8.22
C GLY A 143 12.27 12.93 -7.73
N LEU A 144 11.92 11.68 -8.03
CA LEU A 144 10.67 11.05 -7.57
C LEU A 144 10.54 11.05 -6.04
N VAL A 145 11.64 10.80 -5.31
CA VAL A 145 11.63 10.86 -3.84
C VAL A 145 11.36 12.30 -3.35
N GLN A 146 11.92 13.31 -4.01
CA GLN A 146 11.69 14.70 -3.65
C GLN A 146 10.26 15.16 -3.94
N GLU A 147 9.68 14.76 -5.08
CA GLU A 147 8.28 15.01 -5.41
C GLU A 147 7.32 14.43 -4.37
N MET A 148 7.63 13.23 -3.87
CA MET A 148 6.81 12.55 -2.87
C MET A 148 6.97 13.10 -1.43
N ARG A 149 7.85 14.06 -1.21
CA ARG A 149 8.10 14.66 0.12
C ARG A 149 6.84 15.24 0.75
N GLU A 150 5.98 15.86 -0.04
CA GLU A 150 4.72 16.43 0.46
C GLU A 150 3.75 15.40 1.00
N LYS A 151 3.90 14.14 0.62
CA LYS A 151 3.06 13.02 1.05
C LYS A 151 3.54 12.37 2.36
N ARG A 152 4.63 12.88 2.99
CA ARG A 152 5.19 12.33 4.24
C ARG A 152 4.21 12.28 5.41
N TRP A 153 3.18 13.11 5.39
CA TRP A 153 2.10 13.09 6.38
C TRP A 153 1.36 11.74 6.46
N LEU A 154 1.40 10.92 5.39
CA LEU A 154 0.82 9.58 5.37
C LEU A 154 1.43 8.67 6.43
N LEU A 155 2.72 8.80 6.74
CA LEU A 155 3.42 7.91 7.67
C LEU A 155 2.78 7.87 9.06
N ARG A 156 2.06 8.91 9.48
CA ARG A 156 1.36 8.98 10.77
C ARG A 156 0.20 8.01 10.89
N TYR A 157 -0.40 7.59 9.77
CA TYR A 157 -1.59 6.72 9.75
C TYR A 157 -1.28 5.22 9.79
N ASN A 158 -0.02 4.83 9.89
CA ASN A 158 0.31 3.42 9.89
C ASN A 158 -0.19 2.69 11.14
N ALA A 159 -1.05 1.67 10.95
CA ALA A 159 -1.65 0.90 12.03
C ALA A 159 -0.90 -0.40 12.36
N ALA A 160 -0.23 -1.03 11.40
CA ALA A 160 0.25 -2.41 11.55
C ALA A 160 1.74 -2.63 11.31
N SER A 161 2.42 -1.74 10.58
CA SER A 161 3.80 -1.98 10.15
C SER A 161 4.83 -1.28 11.04
N ARG A 162 5.56 -2.03 11.85
CA ARG A 162 6.70 -1.50 12.65
C ARG A 162 7.72 -0.74 11.80
N LYS A 163 7.92 -1.18 10.56
CA LYS A 163 8.81 -0.54 9.59
C LYS A 163 8.34 0.88 9.25
N VAL A 164 7.06 1.06 8.95
CA VAL A 164 6.50 2.38 8.64
C VAL A 164 6.44 3.26 9.89
N GLN A 165 6.21 2.68 11.07
CA GLN A 165 6.32 3.40 12.35
C GLN A 165 7.72 3.96 12.57
N LEU A 166 8.77 3.17 12.30
CA LEU A 166 10.15 3.64 12.36
C LEU A 166 10.40 4.81 11.39
N LEU A 167 9.92 4.70 10.14
CA LEU A 167 10.04 5.79 9.16
C LEU A 167 9.35 7.07 9.65
N TYR A 168 8.18 6.96 10.27
CA TYR A 168 7.48 8.08 10.88
C TYR A 168 8.27 8.75 12.00
N VAL A 169 8.82 7.95 12.93
CA VAL A 169 9.61 8.47 14.05
C VAL A 169 10.85 9.19 13.54
N VAL A 170 11.57 8.63 12.59
CA VAL A 170 12.75 9.26 11.98
C VAL A 170 12.38 10.57 11.29
N ASP A 171 11.28 10.59 10.50
CA ASP A 171 10.83 11.82 9.85
C ASP A 171 10.45 12.92 10.86
N ARG A 172 9.80 12.55 11.97
CA ARG A 172 9.39 13.49 13.01
C ARG A 172 10.54 14.06 13.81
N LEU A 173 11.55 13.26 14.13
CA LEU A 173 12.67 13.67 15.00
C LEU A 173 13.82 14.28 14.22
N LEU A 174 14.13 13.72 13.05
CA LEU A 174 15.34 14.06 12.28
C LEU A 174 15.03 14.68 10.90
N GLY A 175 13.77 14.68 10.51
CA GLY A 175 13.28 15.23 9.25
C GLY A 175 13.47 14.33 8.03
N TYR A 176 12.85 14.73 6.92
CA TYR A 176 12.77 13.94 5.69
C TYR A 176 14.13 13.62 5.05
N ARG A 177 15.12 14.52 5.19
CA ARG A 177 16.48 14.26 4.67
C ARG A 177 17.15 13.09 5.38
N ALA A 178 17.06 13.03 6.71
CA ALA A 178 17.59 11.93 7.51
C ALA A 178 16.85 10.62 7.21
N LEU A 179 15.52 10.69 7.04
CA LEU A 179 14.71 9.56 6.59
C LEU A 179 15.23 8.97 5.26
N CYS A 180 15.48 9.82 4.25
CA CYS A 180 16.02 9.38 2.96
C CYS A 180 17.41 8.76 3.08
N LEU A 181 18.27 9.29 3.96
CA LEU A 181 19.61 8.71 4.23
C LEU A 181 19.50 7.33 4.89
N LEU A 182 18.60 7.17 5.87
CA LEU A 182 18.33 5.88 6.50
C LEU A 182 17.88 4.85 5.46
N CYS A 183 16.95 5.21 4.58
CA CYS A 183 16.48 4.31 3.52
C CYS A 183 17.59 3.91 2.55
N ARG A 184 18.51 4.84 2.22
CA ARG A 184 19.71 4.54 1.38
C ARG A 184 20.65 3.58 2.08
N GLY A 185 20.97 3.80 3.37
CA GLY A 185 21.80 2.91 4.16
C GLY A 185 21.21 1.49 4.23
N TYR A 186 19.91 1.39 4.46
CA TYR A 186 19.21 0.10 4.46
C TYR A 186 19.28 -0.61 3.11
N ALA A 187 19.10 0.10 2.01
CA ALA A 187 19.18 -0.47 0.66
C ALA A 187 20.61 -0.96 0.32
N ALA A 188 21.65 -0.30 0.84
CA ALA A 188 23.06 -0.70 0.63
C ALA A 188 23.41 -2.00 1.35
N ILE A 189 22.85 -2.23 2.56
CA ILE A 189 23.09 -3.45 3.36
C ILE A 189 22.36 -4.67 2.76
N ARG A 190 21.32 -4.45 1.98
CA ARG A 190 20.44 -5.51 1.46
C ARG A 190 20.86 -6.05 0.08
N LYS A 191 21.87 -5.46 -0.55
CA LYS A 191 22.52 -5.95 -1.77
C LYS A 191 23.55 -7.00 -1.45
#